data_fe686036a05b3fb99da1f0c9d06bed58
#
_entry.id   fe686036a05b3fb99da1f0c9d06bed58
#
_cell.length_a   1.000
_cell.length_b   1.000
_cell.length_c   1.000
_cell.angle_alpha   90.00
_cell.angle_beta   90.00
_cell.angle_gamma   90.00
#
_symmetry.space_group_name_H-M   'P 1'
#
loop_
_entity.id
_entity.type
_entity.pdbx_description
1 polymer ?
#
loop_
_entity_poly.entity_id
_entity_poly.type
_entity_poly.pdbx_seq_one_letter_code
_entity_poly.pdbx_strand_id
1 'polypeptide(L)'
;MEVSVLNINGQETGRKVTLNESIFGIEPNDHVIYLDVKQYLANQRQGTAKTKERSEVSGSTRKLGRQKGGGGARRGDINSPVLVGGGRVFGPKPRDYGFKLNKKVKSLARRSALSYKAQENAIVVVEDFTMDVPKTKDFVNIAKNLKVDGKKTLLILPEVNKNVYLSARNLQRSEVMTASSLNTYKVLNADVLVVTENSLKTIDGILAK
;
A
#
# COMPACT_ATOMS: atom_id res chain seq x y z
N MET A 1 17.09 -21.55 1.69
CA MET A 1 17.84 -20.55 0.91
C MET A 1 18.76 -19.79 1.85
N GLU A 2 20.06 -19.68 1.56
CA GLU A 2 21.03 -18.94 2.38
C GLU A 2 21.34 -17.60 1.74
N VAL A 3 21.42 -16.53 2.54
CA VAL A 3 21.74 -15.17 2.10
C VAL A 3 22.89 -14.65 2.96
N SER A 4 23.90 -14.02 2.33
CA SER A 4 25.01 -13.38 3.02
C SER A 4 24.52 -12.11 3.75
N VAL A 5 25.02 -11.87 4.95
CA VAL A 5 24.74 -10.65 5.72
C VAL A 5 25.76 -9.59 5.33
N LEU A 6 25.27 -8.42 4.94
CA LEU A 6 26.10 -7.26 4.58
C LEU A 6 26.19 -6.27 5.76
N ASN A 7 27.27 -5.52 5.82
CA ASN A 7 27.38 -4.35 6.69
C ASN A 7 26.85 -3.09 5.96
N ILE A 8 26.78 -1.96 6.66
CA ILE A 8 26.34 -0.65 6.11
C ILE A 8 27.21 -0.19 4.92
N ASN A 9 28.44 -0.67 4.84
CA ASN A 9 29.38 -0.34 3.75
C ASN A 9 29.21 -1.27 2.52
N GLY A 10 28.29 -2.21 2.56
CA GLY A 10 28.05 -3.16 1.47
C GLY A 10 29.05 -4.31 1.39
N GLN A 11 29.83 -4.52 2.43
CA GLN A 11 30.79 -5.63 2.52
C GLN A 11 30.15 -6.84 3.20
N GLU A 12 30.50 -8.03 2.78
CA GLU A 12 30.05 -9.26 3.43
C GLU A 12 30.71 -9.44 4.80
N THR A 13 29.89 -9.73 5.80
CA THR A 13 30.37 -9.95 7.20
C THR A 13 30.88 -11.35 7.44
N GLY A 14 30.82 -12.24 6.43
CA GLY A 14 31.12 -13.65 6.54
C GLY A 14 30.04 -14.47 7.25
N ARG A 15 28.99 -13.81 7.76
CA ARG A 15 27.80 -14.49 8.33
C ARG A 15 26.77 -14.77 7.25
N LYS A 16 26.12 -15.91 7.34
CA LYS A 16 25.00 -16.28 6.49
C LYS A 16 23.76 -16.52 7.33
N VAL A 17 22.63 -16.09 6.84
CA VAL A 17 21.33 -16.35 7.46
C VAL A 17 20.51 -17.24 6.54
N THR A 18 19.92 -18.30 7.11
CA THR A 18 19.01 -19.18 6.40
C THR A 18 17.59 -18.61 6.47
N LEU A 19 17.01 -18.34 5.30
CA LEU A 19 15.61 -17.94 5.20
C LEU A 19 14.71 -19.16 5.46
N ASN A 20 13.66 -18.95 6.25
CA ASN A 20 12.72 -19.99 6.63
C ASN A 20 11.89 -20.46 5.42
N GLU A 21 11.98 -21.73 5.05
CA GLU A 21 11.29 -22.29 3.89
C GLU A 21 9.76 -22.23 4.01
N SER A 22 9.22 -22.28 5.22
CA SER A 22 7.76 -22.13 5.43
C SER A 22 7.22 -20.73 5.10
N ILE A 23 8.10 -19.73 4.93
CA ILE A 23 7.74 -18.34 4.61
C ILE A 23 8.23 -17.96 3.22
N PHE A 24 9.49 -18.24 2.92
CA PHE A 24 10.16 -17.78 1.69
C PHE A 24 10.22 -18.84 0.59
N GLY A 25 9.93 -20.10 0.92
CA GLY A 25 10.00 -21.24 -0.01
C GLY A 25 8.65 -21.80 -0.45
N ILE A 26 7.53 -21.15 -0.08
CA ILE A 26 6.20 -21.61 -0.48
C ILE A 26 5.93 -21.35 -1.96
N GLU A 27 5.06 -22.15 -2.57
CA GLU A 27 4.50 -21.85 -3.88
C GLU A 27 3.58 -20.62 -3.79
N PRO A 28 3.89 -19.54 -4.53
CA PRO A 28 3.11 -18.31 -4.45
C PRO A 28 1.69 -18.49 -4.98
N ASN A 29 0.71 -17.86 -4.31
CA ASN A 29 -0.69 -17.85 -4.72
C ASN A 29 -1.13 -16.46 -5.15
N ASP A 30 -1.21 -16.23 -6.47
CA ASP A 30 -1.52 -14.92 -7.07
C ASP A 30 -2.92 -14.42 -6.72
N HIS A 31 -3.91 -15.31 -6.63
CA HIS A 31 -5.27 -14.92 -6.29
C HIS A 31 -5.36 -14.34 -4.87
N VAL A 32 -4.66 -14.95 -3.92
CA VAL A 32 -4.65 -14.49 -2.53
C VAL A 32 -3.91 -13.16 -2.42
N ILE A 33 -2.82 -12.99 -3.15
CA ILE A 33 -2.08 -11.72 -3.27
C ILE A 33 -3.01 -10.63 -3.82
N TYR A 34 -3.71 -10.91 -4.92
CA TYR A 34 -4.66 -9.97 -5.52
C TYR A 34 -5.74 -9.53 -4.53
N LEU A 35 -6.33 -10.46 -3.78
CA LEU A 35 -7.36 -10.14 -2.81
C LEU A 35 -6.85 -9.21 -1.69
N ASP A 36 -5.64 -9.46 -1.17
CA ASP A 36 -5.08 -8.65 -0.08
C ASP A 36 -4.70 -7.25 -0.56
N VAL A 37 -4.10 -7.13 -1.75
CA VAL A 37 -3.81 -5.83 -2.39
C VAL A 37 -5.10 -5.06 -2.67
N LYS A 38 -6.13 -5.74 -3.21
CA LYS A 38 -7.45 -5.14 -3.46
C LYS A 38 -8.06 -4.59 -2.18
N GLN A 39 -8.01 -5.38 -1.09
CA GLN A 39 -8.50 -4.92 0.21
C GLN A 39 -7.73 -3.71 0.71
N TYR A 40 -6.39 -3.74 0.65
CA TYR A 40 -5.54 -2.65 1.09
C TYR A 40 -5.89 -1.34 0.37
N LEU A 41 -6.00 -1.37 -0.96
CA LEU A 41 -6.35 -0.20 -1.77
C LEU A 41 -7.80 0.26 -1.53
N ALA A 42 -8.75 -0.68 -1.36
CA ALA A 42 -10.13 -0.34 -1.07
C ALA A 42 -10.28 0.37 0.28
N ASN A 43 -9.54 -0.05 1.30
CA ASN A 43 -9.56 0.55 2.64
C ASN A 43 -8.96 1.97 2.68
N GLN A 44 -8.18 2.37 1.67
CA GLN A 44 -7.67 3.74 1.55
C GLN A 44 -8.69 4.73 0.97
N ARG A 45 -9.78 4.23 0.37
CA ARG A 45 -10.80 5.07 -0.26
C ARG A 45 -11.73 5.66 0.79
N GLN A 46 -11.89 6.97 0.80
CA GLN A 46 -12.82 7.66 1.71
C GLN A 46 -14.30 7.53 1.28
N GLY A 47 -14.55 7.36 -0.02
CA GLY A 47 -15.89 7.15 -0.56
C GLY A 47 -16.86 8.32 -0.40
N THR A 48 -16.39 9.56 -0.31
CA THR A 48 -17.20 10.76 -0.05
C THR A 48 -17.86 11.38 -1.29
N ALA A 49 -17.60 10.80 -2.48
CA ALA A 49 -18.17 11.33 -3.72
C ALA A 49 -19.70 11.29 -3.69
N LYS A 50 -20.33 12.45 -3.85
CA LYS A 50 -21.79 12.63 -3.86
C LYS A 50 -22.20 13.59 -4.95
N THR A 51 -23.30 13.31 -5.63
CA THR A 51 -23.99 14.24 -6.52
C THR A 51 -25.30 14.67 -5.88
N LYS A 52 -25.72 15.92 -6.17
CA LYS A 52 -27.01 16.42 -5.68
C LYS A 52 -28.17 15.77 -6.44
N GLU A 53 -29.08 15.20 -5.70
CA GLU A 53 -30.34 14.71 -6.21
C GLU A 53 -31.33 15.85 -6.43
N ARG A 54 -32.46 15.58 -7.08
CA ARG A 54 -33.49 16.57 -7.39
C ARG A 54 -33.95 17.37 -6.16
N SER A 55 -34.07 16.70 -5.01
CA SER A 55 -34.50 17.30 -3.74
C SER A 55 -33.42 18.17 -3.08
N GLU A 56 -32.16 18.00 -3.48
CA GLU A 56 -31.00 18.69 -2.87
C GLU A 56 -30.51 19.90 -3.69
N VAL A 57 -30.95 19.99 -4.97
CA VAL A 57 -30.61 21.12 -5.82
C VAL A 57 -31.46 22.31 -5.42
N SER A 58 -30.82 23.47 -5.23
CA SER A 58 -31.52 24.72 -4.97
C SER A 58 -32.31 25.16 -6.23
N GLY A 59 -33.58 25.47 -6.04
CA GLY A 59 -34.46 25.87 -7.11
C GLY A 59 -35.94 25.81 -6.72
N SER A 60 -36.80 26.46 -7.49
CA SER A 60 -38.23 26.45 -7.24
C SER A 60 -38.84 25.09 -7.62
N THR A 61 -39.73 24.61 -6.76
CA THR A 61 -40.54 23.43 -7.04
C THR A 61 -41.81 23.75 -7.86
N ARG A 62 -42.02 25.06 -8.19
CA ARG A 62 -43.16 25.48 -8.99
C ARG A 62 -43.08 24.89 -10.40
N LYS A 63 -44.23 24.49 -10.94
CA LYS A 63 -44.36 24.03 -12.30
C LYS A 63 -43.98 25.16 -13.29
N LEU A 64 -43.06 24.88 -14.23
CA LEU A 64 -42.48 25.87 -15.15
C LEU A 64 -43.43 26.41 -16.20
N GLY A 65 -44.46 25.65 -16.54
CA GLY A 65 -45.42 26.05 -17.59
C GLY A 65 -46.81 25.46 -17.38
N ARG A 66 -47.77 25.99 -18.14
CA ARG A 66 -49.14 25.50 -18.16
C ARG A 66 -49.20 24.05 -18.70
N GLN A 67 -50.16 23.28 -18.22
CA GLN A 67 -50.29 21.86 -18.59
C GLN A 67 -50.62 21.66 -20.08
N LYS A 68 -51.43 22.55 -20.65
CA LYS A 68 -51.90 22.52 -22.06
C LYS A 68 -51.88 23.94 -22.65
N GLY A 69 -51.95 24.04 -23.98
CA GLY A 69 -52.09 25.34 -24.68
C GLY A 69 -50.79 26.06 -24.99
N GLY A 70 -49.60 25.49 -24.68
CA GLY A 70 -48.32 26.14 -24.92
C GLY A 70 -47.51 25.57 -26.09
N GLY A 71 -48.03 24.57 -26.84
CA GLY A 71 -47.31 23.93 -27.96
C GLY A 71 -46.02 23.18 -27.64
N GLY A 72 -45.53 23.31 -26.41
CA GLY A 72 -44.25 22.68 -25.97
C GLY A 72 -44.42 21.47 -25.06
N ALA A 73 -43.30 20.84 -24.70
CA ALA A 73 -43.28 19.71 -23.79
C ALA A 73 -43.82 20.09 -22.40
N ARG A 74 -44.56 19.18 -21.78
CA ARG A 74 -45.01 19.34 -20.38
C ARG A 74 -43.82 19.26 -19.43
N ARG A 75 -43.58 20.32 -18.65
CA ARG A 75 -42.45 20.40 -17.71
C ARG A 75 -42.97 20.50 -16.27
N GLY A 76 -42.28 19.86 -15.36
CA GLY A 76 -42.49 20.03 -13.93
C GLY A 76 -41.70 21.23 -13.37
N ASP A 77 -40.94 20.98 -12.31
CA ASP A 77 -40.06 21.96 -11.67
C ASP A 77 -38.72 22.09 -12.39
N ILE A 78 -37.98 23.14 -12.06
CA ILE A 78 -36.65 23.44 -12.62
C ILE A 78 -35.58 22.42 -12.18
N ASN A 79 -35.79 21.75 -11.04
CA ASN A 79 -34.84 20.80 -10.46
C ASN A 79 -34.88 19.42 -11.13
N SER A 80 -35.79 19.24 -12.11
CA SER A 80 -35.92 17.98 -12.83
C SER A 80 -34.61 17.56 -13.52
N PRO A 81 -34.20 16.28 -13.43
CA PRO A 81 -32.95 15.79 -14.05
C PRO A 81 -32.95 15.86 -15.59
N VAL A 82 -34.09 16.05 -16.20
CA VAL A 82 -34.24 16.23 -17.66
C VAL A 82 -33.80 17.62 -18.11
N LEU A 83 -33.77 18.58 -17.20
CA LEU A 83 -33.40 19.97 -17.49
C LEU A 83 -31.92 20.22 -17.22
N VAL A 84 -31.34 21.14 -17.99
CA VAL A 84 -29.96 21.59 -17.74
C VAL A 84 -29.92 22.30 -16.39
N GLY A 85 -28.96 21.89 -15.53
CA GLY A 85 -28.86 22.38 -14.14
C GLY A 85 -29.76 21.65 -13.14
N GLY A 86 -30.56 20.68 -13.56
CA GLY A 86 -31.35 19.82 -12.66
C GLY A 86 -30.50 18.83 -11.88
N GLY A 87 -31.16 18.10 -10.95
CA GLY A 87 -30.52 17.08 -10.13
C GLY A 87 -29.99 15.89 -10.94
N ARG A 88 -29.00 15.20 -10.40
CA ARG A 88 -28.44 13.99 -11.04
C ARG A 88 -29.24 12.74 -10.64
N VAL A 89 -29.68 11.96 -11.64
CA VAL A 89 -30.30 10.63 -11.43
C VAL A 89 -29.18 9.58 -11.39
N PHE A 90 -29.26 8.64 -10.44
CA PHE A 90 -28.29 7.54 -10.29
C PHE A 90 -26.82 7.99 -10.18
N GLY A 91 -26.59 9.19 -9.67
CA GLY A 91 -25.22 9.66 -9.40
C GLY A 91 -24.59 8.95 -8.20
N PRO A 92 -23.28 9.13 -8.02
CA PRO A 92 -22.59 8.52 -6.89
C PRO A 92 -23.17 9.02 -5.57
N LYS A 93 -23.28 8.10 -4.62
CA LYS A 93 -23.62 8.37 -3.21
C LYS A 93 -22.44 7.96 -2.32
N PRO A 94 -22.22 8.64 -1.20
CA PRO A 94 -21.21 8.24 -0.25
C PRO A 94 -21.39 6.77 0.15
N ARG A 95 -20.31 5.98 0.07
CA ARG A 95 -20.33 4.58 0.44
C ARG A 95 -18.98 4.12 0.95
N ASP A 96 -18.97 3.12 1.80
CA ASP A 96 -17.78 2.39 2.17
C ASP A 96 -17.41 1.39 1.06
N TYR A 97 -16.12 1.36 0.73
CA TYR A 97 -15.54 0.42 -0.24
C TYR A 97 -14.79 -0.72 0.45
N GLY A 98 -14.61 -0.64 1.78
CA GLY A 98 -13.88 -1.62 2.56
C GLY A 98 -14.56 -2.99 2.57
N PHE A 99 -13.75 -4.03 2.61
CA PHE A 99 -14.20 -5.39 2.86
C PHE A 99 -13.19 -6.14 3.73
N LYS A 100 -13.63 -7.20 4.39
CA LYS A 100 -12.81 -7.96 5.34
C LYS A 100 -12.27 -9.23 4.70
N LEU A 101 -10.99 -9.52 4.91
CA LEU A 101 -10.35 -10.81 4.62
C LEU A 101 -9.98 -11.54 5.89
N ASN A 102 -10.00 -12.85 5.85
CA ASN A 102 -9.60 -13.71 6.96
C ASN A 102 -8.11 -13.57 7.26
N LYS A 103 -7.73 -13.66 8.54
CA LYS A 103 -6.33 -13.54 8.99
C LYS A 103 -5.40 -14.55 8.30
N LYS A 104 -5.85 -15.80 8.13
CA LYS A 104 -5.07 -16.87 7.46
C LYS A 104 -4.79 -16.53 5.99
N VAL A 105 -5.79 -15.95 5.27
CA VAL A 105 -5.63 -15.51 3.87
C VAL A 105 -4.60 -14.39 3.77
N LYS A 106 -4.64 -13.40 4.66
CA LYS A 106 -3.64 -12.32 4.70
C LYS A 106 -2.23 -12.82 5.02
N SER A 107 -2.11 -13.79 5.92
CA SER A 107 -0.81 -14.41 6.23
C SER A 107 -0.26 -15.16 5.02
N LEU A 108 -1.10 -15.93 4.30
CA LEU A 108 -0.71 -16.63 3.08
C LEU A 108 -0.30 -15.64 1.97
N ALA A 109 -1.03 -14.51 1.81
CA ALA A 109 -0.67 -13.47 0.85
C ALA A 109 0.72 -12.88 1.12
N ARG A 110 1.04 -12.57 2.39
CA ARG A 110 2.35 -12.03 2.76
C ARG A 110 3.47 -13.04 2.49
N ARG A 111 3.26 -14.32 2.88
CA ARG A 111 4.23 -15.38 2.59
C ARG A 111 4.44 -15.55 1.08
N SER A 112 3.38 -15.57 0.29
CA SER A 112 3.46 -15.64 -1.18
C SER A 112 4.24 -14.46 -1.78
N ALA A 113 4.03 -13.24 -1.30
CA ALA A 113 4.77 -12.07 -1.76
C ALA A 113 6.26 -12.11 -1.38
N LEU A 114 6.59 -12.59 -0.18
CA LEU A 114 7.97 -12.77 0.27
C LEU A 114 8.67 -13.89 -0.51
N SER A 115 7.96 -14.97 -0.84
CA SER A 115 8.47 -16.07 -1.68
C SER A 115 8.82 -15.59 -3.08
N TYR A 116 7.99 -14.74 -3.72
CA TYR A 116 8.35 -14.11 -4.99
C TYR A 116 9.65 -13.29 -4.88
N LYS A 117 9.79 -12.48 -3.84
CA LYS A 117 11.02 -11.68 -3.65
C LYS A 117 12.26 -12.55 -3.40
N ALA A 118 12.09 -13.70 -2.75
CA ALA A 118 13.17 -14.68 -2.59
C ALA A 118 13.56 -15.33 -3.92
N GLN A 119 12.60 -15.74 -4.74
CA GLN A 119 12.83 -16.32 -6.07
C GLN A 119 13.52 -15.34 -7.03
N GLU A 120 13.17 -14.04 -6.95
CA GLU A 120 13.77 -12.96 -7.72
C GLU A 120 15.18 -12.56 -7.23
N ASN A 121 15.67 -13.15 -6.12
CA ASN A 121 16.90 -12.72 -5.41
C ASN A 121 16.88 -11.22 -5.06
N ALA A 122 15.72 -10.69 -4.75
CA ALA A 122 15.48 -9.29 -4.44
C ALA A 122 15.51 -8.97 -2.93
N ILE A 123 16.08 -9.88 -2.12
CA ILE A 123 16.22 -9.73 -0.67
C ILE A 123 17.69 -9.50 -0.34
N VAL A 124 17.98 -8.40 0.32
CA VAL A 124 19.30 -8.05 0.86
C VAL A 124 19.22 -8.05 2.37
N VAL A 125 20.07 -8.82 3.02
CA VAL A 125 20.13 -8.88 4.50
C VAL A 125 21.27 -8.01 4.98
N VAL A 126 20.98 -7.13 5.96
CA VAL A 126 21.94 -6.18 6.52
C VAL A 126 22.02 -6.34 8.04
N GLU A 127 23.18 -6.10 8.63
CA GLU A 127 23.32 -6.00 10.09
C GLU A 127 22.35 -4.95 10.66
N ASP A 128 21.95 -5.13 11.91
CA ASP A 128 21.18 -4.09 12.59
C ASP A 128 22.03 -2.84 12.79
N PHE A 129 21.48 -1.70 12.40
CA PHE A 129 22.14 -0.41 12.51
C PHE A 129 21.22 0.66 13.08
N THR A 130 21.80 1.65 13.68
CA THR A 130 21.14 2.85 14.17
C THR A 130 21.80 4.08 13.60
N MET A 131 21.08 5.19 13.53
CA MET A 131 21.60 6.49 13.15
C MET A 131 21.44 7.45 14.33
N ASP A 132 22.51 8.07 14.78
CA ASP A 132 22.48 9.03 15.90
C ASP A 132 21.77 10.33 15.50
N VAL A 133 22.04 10.79 14.28
CA VAL A 133 21.46 12.02 13.71
C VAL A 133 20.73 11.70 12.42
N PRO A 134 19.50 12.20 12.23
CA PRO A 134 18.76 11.98 10.98
C PRO A 134 19.35 12.81 9.84
N LYS A 135 20.07 12.16 8.91
CA LYS A 135 20.64 12.77 7.70
C LYS A 135 20.33 11.96 6.45
N THR A 136 19.72 12.61 5.46
CA THR A 136 19.38 11.97 4.18
C THR A 136 20.61 11.58 3.37
N LYS A 137 21.70 12.35 3.45
CA LYS A 137 22.97 12.05 2.75
C LYS A 137 23.57 10.74 3.20
N ASP A 138 23.57 10.47 4.51
CA ASP A 138 24.13 9.24 5.07
C ASP A 138 23.28 8.03 4.63
N PHE A 139 21.95 8.15 4.60
CA PHE A 139 21.07 7.10 4.09
C PHE A 139 21.28 6.83 2.59
N VAL A 140 21.50 7.87 1.77
CA VAL A 140 21.83 7.72 0.34
C VAL A 140 23.16 6.99 0.16
N ASN A 141 24.18 7.29 0.99
CA ASN A 141 25.45 6.58 0.96
C ASN A 141 25.28 5.09 1.29
N ILE A 142 24.46 4.77 2.30
CA ILE A 142 24.13 3.37 2.62
C ILE A 142 23.45 2.68 1.42
N ALA A 143 22.48 3.33 0.78
CA ALA A 143 21.78 2.77 -0.39
C ALA A 143 22.73 2.52 -1.58
N LYS A 144 23.71 3.42 -1.80
CA LYS A 144 24.74 3.25 -2.83
C LYS A 144 25.67 2.09 -2.51
N ASN A 145 26.13 1.99 -1.25
CA ASN A 145 27.02 0.92 -0.80
C ASN A 145 26.34 -0.46 -0.97
N LEU A 146 25.04 -0.55 -0.67
CA LEU A 146 24.24 -1.77 -0.86
C LEU A 146 23.84 -2.02 -2.32
N LYS A 147 24.22 -1.14 -3.27
CA LYS A 147 23.88 -1.24 -4.71
C LYS A 147 22.37 -1.28 -4.98
N VAL A 148 21.60 -0.62 -4.16
CA VAL A 148 20.12 -0.52 -4.29
C VAL A 148 19.67 0.90 -4.69
N ASP A 149 20.61 1.81 -4.94
CA ASP A 149 20.31 3.16 -5.39
C ASP A 149 19.56 3.16 -6.73
N GLY A 150 18.56 4.02 -6.87
CA GLY A 150 17.70 4.09 -8.06
C GLY A 150 16.58 3.06 -8.13
N LYS A 151 16.58 1.99 -7.32
CA LYS A 151 15.48 1.02 -7.19
C LYS A 151 14.50 1.45 -6.11
N LYS A 152 13.26 0.96 -6.19
CA LYS A 152 12.31 1.10 -5.07
C LYS A 152 12.73 0.16 -3.95
N THR A 153 13.22 0.72 -2.85
CA THR A 153 13.69 -0.05 -1.70
C THR A 153 12.73 0.01 -0.54
N LEU A 154 12.49 -1.12 0.09
CA LEU A 154 11.77 -1.22 1.36
C LEU A 154 12.74 -1.71 2.43
N LEU A 155 13.10 -0.82 3.36
CA LEU A 155 13.89 -1.16 4.53
C LEU A 155 12.98 -1.66 5.66
N ILE A 156 13.25 -2.86 6.14
CA ILE A 156 12.49 -3.49 7.21
C ILE A 156 13.33 -3.52 8.48
N LEU A 157 12.85 -2.86 9.52
CA LEU A 157 13.49 -2.78 10.83
C LEU A 157 12.74 -3.64 11.86
N PRO A 158 13.42 -4.15 12.90
CA PRO A 158 12.76 -4.92 13.97
C PRO A 158 11.79 -4.03 14.77
N GLU A 159 12.24 -2.83 15.08
CA GLU A 159 11.51 -1.82 15.86
C GLU A 159 11.56 -0.45 15.20
N VAL A 160 10.76 0.47 15.73
CA VAL A 160 10.66 1.85 15.20
C VAL A 160 11.96 2.61 15.51
N ASN A 161 12.72 2.95 14.46
CA ASN A 161 13.86 3.88 14.57
C ASN A 161 13.50 5.20 13.89
N LYS A 162 13.23 6.23 14.72
CA LYS A 162 12.82 7.55 14.27
C LYS A 162 13.87 8.21 13.36
N ASN A 163 15.16 8.08 13.69
CA ASN A 163 16.24 8.74 12.95
C ASN A 163 16.40 8.13 11.56
N VAL A 164 16.35 6.79 11.44
CA VAL A 164 16.38 6.09 10.15
C VAL A 164 15.16 6.45 9.30
N TYR A 165 13.96 6.46 9.89
CA TYR A 165 12.73 6.85 9.20
C TYR A 165 12.80 8.28 8.65
N LEU A 166 13.24 9.27 9.47
CA LEU A 166 13.36 10.66 9.04
C LEU A 166 14.42 10.83 7.95
N SER A 167 15.50 10.05 7.97
CA SER A 167 16.56 10.07 6.97
C SER A 167 16.08 9.55 5.61
N ALA A 168 15.23 8.55 5.59
CA ALA A 168 14.70 7.94 4.37
C ALA A 168 13.48 8.65 3.79
N ARG A 169 12.64 9.28 4.64
CA ARG A 169 11.31 9.81 4.29
C ARG A 169 11.30 10.77 3.09
N ASN A 170 12.33 11.58 2.91
CA ASN A 170 12.42 12.54 1.81
C ASN A 170 12.80 11.89 0.46
N LEU A 171 13.23 10.63 0.46
CA LEU A 171 13.65 9.94 -0.75
C LEU A 171 12.44 9.26 -1.41
N GLN A 172 12.18 9.58 -2.68
CA GLN A 172 10.98 9.11 -3.40
C GLN A 172 10.88 7.59 -3.57
N ARG A 173 12.03 6.90 -3.61
CA ARG A 173 12.11 5.45 -3.88
C ARG A 173 12.53 4.62 -2.68
N SER A 174 12.61 5.23 -1.50
CA SER A 174 12.99 4.54 -0.26
C SER A 174 11.86 4.62 0.74
N GLU A 175 11.46 3.49 1.27
CA GLU A 175 10.45 3.39 2.32
C GLU A 175 11.02 2.57 3.48
N VAL A 176 10.69 2.97 4.70
CA VAL A 176 11.11 2.28 5.94
C VAL A 176 9.88 1.85 6.70
N MET A 177 9.84 0.59 7.11
CA MET A 177 8.77 0.09 7.97
C MET A 177 9.28 -0.95 8.97
N THR A 178 8.46 -1.24 9.97
CA THR A 178 8.77 -2.28 10.95
C THR A 178 8.30 -3.65 10.46
N ALA A 179 8.98 -4.70 10.88
CA ALA A 179 8.60 -6.08 10.56
C ALA A 179 7.16 -6.41 10.98
N SER A 180 6.68 -5.83 12.09
CA SER A 180 5.30 -6.02 12.57
C SER A 180 4.24 -5.36 11.67
N SER A 181 4.57 -4.27 10.97
CA SER A 181 3.67 -3.55 10.08
C SER A 181 3.74 -4.00 8.61
N LEU A 182 4.56 -5.04 8.32
CA LEU A 182 4.77 -5.54 6.97
C LEU A 182 3.44 -5.96 6.32
N ASN A 183 3.19 -5.46 5.11
CA ASN A 183 2.01 -5.78 4.32
C ASN A 183 2.36 -6.19 2.89
N THR A 184 1.49 -6.97 2.26
CA THR A 184 1.66 -7.52 0.92
C THR A 184 1.88 -6.44 -0.14
N TYR A 185 1.13 -5.34 -0.06
CA TYR A 185 1.22 -4.25 -1.03
C TYR A 185 2.62 -3.60 -1.06
N LYS A 186 3.20 -3.32 0.11
CA LYS A 186 4.52 -2.70 0.21
C LYS A 186 5.64 -3.63 -0.25
N VAL A 187 5.53 -4.92 0.09
CA VAL A 187 6.48 -5.96 -0.37
C VAL A 187 6.50 -6.03 -1.90
N LEU A 188 5.34 -6.04 -2.55
CA LEU A 188 5.24 -6.10 -4.01
C LEU A 188 5.64 -4.80 -4.70
N ASN A 189 5.33 -3.64 -4.09
CA ASN A 189 5.67 -2.34 -4.65
C ASN A 189 7.17 -2.04 -4.63
N ALA A 190 7.93 -2.67 -3.74
CA ALA A 190 9.38 -2.55 -3.67
C ALA A 190 10.05 -3.44 -4.72
N ASP A 191 11.10 -2.94 -5.37
CA ASP A 191 11.96 -3.74 -6.24
C ASP A 191 12.90 -4.60 -5.39
N VAL A 192 13.44 -4.03 -4.30
CA VAL A 192 14.37 -4.71 -3.40
C VAL A 192 13.90 -4.55 -1.95
N LEU A 193 13.93 -5.65 -1.21
CA LEU A 193 13.72 -5.67 0.23
C LEU A 193 15.08 -5.65 0.93
N VAL A 194 15.32 -4.64 1.75
CA VAL A 194 16.48 -4.57 2.64
C VAL A 194 16.00 -4.93 4.04
N VAL A 195 16.42 -6.07 4.55
CA VAL A 195 15.93 -6.62 5.82
C VAL A 195 17.07 -6.69 6.82
N THR A 196 16.86 -6.14 8.01
CA THR A 196 17.86 -6.28 9.07
C THR A 196 17.79 -7.66 9.71
N GLU A 197 18.90 -8.15 10.27
CA GLU A 197 19.03 -9.51 10.79
C GLU A 197 17.97 -9.85 11.86
N ASN A 198 17.72 -8.93 12.80
CA ASN A 198 16.71 -9.13 13.83
C ASN A 198 15.28 -9.01 13.31
N SER A 199 15.06 -8.29 12.19
CA SER A 199 13.75 -8.23 11.54
C SER A 199 13.32 -9.59 10.98
N LEU A 200 14.25 -10.42 10.49
CA LEU A 200 13.94 -11.77 10.03
C LEU A 200 13.37 -12.62 11.15
N LYS A 201 13.95 -12.56 12.35
CA LYS A 201 13.43 -13.28 13.53
C LYS A 201 12.01 -12.85 13.89
N THR A 202 11.74 -11.53 13.75
CA THR A 202 10.40 -10.97 14.00
C THR A 202 9.40 -11.45 12.94
N ILE A 203 9.79 -11.45 11.65
CA ILE A 203 8.95 -11.96 10.55
C ILE A 203 8.63 -13.43 10.75
N ASP A 204 9.62 -14.24 11.13
CA ASP A 204 9.44 -15.66 11.44
C ASP A 204 8.45 -15.88 12.59
N GLY A 205 8.57 -15.11 13.67
CA GLY A 205 7.65 -15.18 14.80
C GLY A 205 6.19 -14.83 14.45
N ILE A 206 5.97 -13.99 13.44
CA ILE A 206 4.64 -13.54 13.01
C ILE A 206 4.03 -14.49 11.96
N LEU A 207 4.83 -14.97 11.01
CA LEU A 207 4.34 -15.67 9.82
C LEU A 207 4.54 -17.19 9.85
N ALA A 208 5.42 -17.73 10.70
CA ALA A 208 5.65 -19.18 10.82
C ALA A 208 4.54 -19.92 11.59
N LYS A 209 3.55 -19.20 12.14
CA LYS A 209 2.41 -19.75 12.90
C LYS A 209 1.32 -20.31 12.01
#